data_ee048513df4a4b2f22d31b3ad3c6436e
#
_entry.id   ee048513df4a4b2f22d31b3ad3c6436e
#
_cell.length_a   1.000
_cell.length_b   1.000
_cell.length_c   1.000
_cell.angle_alpha   90.00
_cell.angle_beta   90.00
_cell.angle_gamma   90.00
#
_symmetry.space_group_name_H-M   'P 1'
#
loop_
_entity.id
_entity.type
_entity.pdbx_description
1 polymer ?
#
loop_
_entity_poly.entity_id
_entity_poly.type
_entity_poly.pdbx_seq_one_letter_code
_entity_poly.pdbx_strand_id
1 'polypeptide(L)'
;MIGNAIGRGNPLLEEILDRGLPYTSGPQWLSENVLRGRHVLAVAGTHGKTTTSSMLLHILSKAGLEPGWLIGGVPFGTHASAGLGKSKYFVIEADEYDTAFFDKRSKFVHYRPSTAILNNLEYDHADIFENLAAIEKQFHHLVRTIARNGLVIVNAKSEALDRVLAMGCWSRVEEFNSTSGWSVDDDRVVRLGATVQGSLAEMPAAGMHNAQNALAAVAAAHDVGVDPKQAIESLKSFEGVARRLEVKGKQNGVTVIDDFAHHPSAIEATIAALRGKVGRDARILAVFEPRSNTMKLGTMKDRLAASLKDADRVFCYKGKGVNWDPAGALLPLGGKASTFSGEIDALAQLVASDAKPGDTVLCMSNGSFGGICGRILEHLKINGEAR
;
A
#
# COMPACT_ATOMS: atom_id res chain seq x y z
N MET A 1 22.91 -13.67 -5.98
CA MET A 1 21.69 -12.84 -6.18
C MET A 1 22.00 -11.40 -5.82
N ILE A 2 21.68 -10.44 -6.69
CA ILE A 2 21.96 -9.00 -6.50
C ILE A 2 20.64 -8.28 -6.26
N GLY A 3 20.58 -7.55 -5.13
CA GLY A 3 19.41 -6.70 -4.81
C GLY A 3 19.43 -5.38 -5.59
N ASN A 4 18.26 -4.75 -5.79
CA ASN A 4 18.14 -3.52 -6.59
C ASN A 4 18.84 -2.30 -5.96
N ALA A 5 19.10 -2.31 -4.66
CA ALA A 5 19.84 -1.24 -3.97
C ALA A 5 21.37 -1.32 -4.19
N ILE A 6 21.86 -2.43 -4.78
CA ILE A 6 23.30 -2.62 -5.04
C ILE A 6 23.61 -2.13 -6.46
N GLY A 7 24.47 -1.13 -6.56
CA GLY A 7 24.92 -0.53 -7.83
C GLY A 7 26.42 -0.62 -8.04
N ARG A 8 26.86 -0.15 -9.21
CA ARG A 8 28.30 -0.03 -9.56
C ARG A 8 29.02 0.82 -8.50
N GLY A 9 30.25 0.47 -8.23
CA GLY A 9 31.06 1.04 -7.15
C GLY A 9 30.92 0.32 -5.80
N ASN A 10 29.99 -0.63 -5.66
CA ASN A 10 29.97 -1.50 -4.49
C ASN A 10 31.10 -2.53 -4.60
N PRO A 11 32.03 -2.61 -3.62
CA PRO A 11 33.23 -3.46 -3.74
C PRO A 11 32.93 -4.93 -3.99
N LEU A 12 31.88 -5.47 -3.37
CA LEU A 12 31.49 -6.87 -3.60
C LEU A 12 30.95 -7.09 -5.02
N LEU A 13 30.19 -6.12 -5.54
CA LEU A 13 29.68 -6.22 -6.91
C LEU A 13 30.81 -6.13 -7.94
N GLU A 14 31.75 -5.20 -7.76
CA GLU A 14 32.90 -5.09 -8.67
C GLU A 14 33.72 -6.38 -8.68
N GLU A 15 33.99 -6.99 -7.54
CA GLU A 15 34.70 -8.27 -7.43
C GLU A 15 33.93 -9.43 -8.16
N ILE A 16 32.59 -9.46 -8.05
CA ILE A 16 31.77 -10.43 -8.77
C ILE A 16 31.94 -10.27 -10.28
N LEU A 17 31.93 -9.02 -10.77
CA LEU A 17 32.07 -8.70 -12.20
C LEU A 17 33.49 -9.00 -12.70
N ASP A 18 34.53 -8.58 -11.97
CA ASP A 18 35.94 -8.79 -12.32
C ASP A 18 36.29 -10.28 -12.42
N ARG A 19 35.70 -11.10 -11.55
CA ARG A 19 35.88 -12.56 -11.56
C ARG A 19 34.97 -13.30 -12.51
N GLY A 20 34.09 -12.62 -13.25
CA GLY A 20 33.11 -13.24 -14.15
C GLY A 20 32.16 -14.23 -13.47
N LEU A 21 31.83 -14.01 -12.17
CA LEU A 21 30.94 -14.91 -11.44
C LEU A 21 29.49 -14.76 -11.92
N PRO A 22 28.71 -15.84 -12.01
CA PRO A 22 27.32 -15.76 -12.41
C PRO A 22 26.50 -15.03 -11.37
N TYR A 23 25.60 -14.18 -11.81
CA TYR A 23 24.68 -13.44 -10.94
C TYR A 23 23.27 -13.38 -11.53
N THR A 24 22.29 -13.17 -10.65
CA THR A 24 20.87 -13.02 -10.99
C THR A 24 20.21 -11.99 -10.07
N SER A 25 19.04 -11.50 -10.45
CA SER A 25 18.19 -10.67 -9.58
C SER A 25 17.26 -11.50 -8.71
N GLY A 26 16.76 -10.91 -7.62
CA GLY A 26 15.75 -11.54 -6.76
C GLY A 26 14.47 -11.90 -7.54
N PRO A 27 13.86 -10.97 -8.30
CA PRO A 27 12.66 -11.26 -9.10
C PRO A 27 12.87 -12.36 -10.15
N GLN A 28 14.00 -12.38 -10.84
CA GLN A 28 14.32 -13.44 -11.82
C GLN A 28 14.45 -14.79 -11.12
N TRP A 29 15.25 -14.85 -10.04
CA TRP A 29 15.42 -16.10 -9.29
C TRP A 29 14.09 -16.65 -8.76
N LEU A 30 13.24 -15.76 -8.20
CA LEU A 30 11.90 -16.11 -7.73
C LEU A 30 11.05 -16.72 -8.84
N SER A 31 11.05 -16.09 -10.01
CA SER A 31 10.33 -16.56 -11.20
C SER A 31 10.74 -17.97 -11.61
N GLU A 32 12.06 -18.23 -11.64
CA GLU A 32 12.62 -19.51 -12.13
C GLU A 32 12.49 -20.64 -11.12
N ASN A 33 12.59 -20.35 -9.81
CA ASN A 33 12.72 -21.37 -8.77
C ASN A 33 11.45 -21.56 -7.92
N VAL A 34 10.57 -20.55 -7.85
CA VAL A 34 9.38 -20.60 -7.00
C VAL A 34 8.08 -20.47 -7.80
N LEU A 35 8.02 -19.53 -8.77
CA LEU A 35 6.77 -19.24 -9.49
C LEU A 35 6.53 -20.16 -10.69
N ARG A 36 7.57 -20.82 -11.20
CA ARG A 36 7.45 -21.72 -12.36
C ARG A 36 6.41 -22.82 -12.08
N GLY A 37 5.42 -22.95 -12.97
CA GLY A 37 4.35 -23.95 -12.88
C GLY A 37 3.25 -23.61 -11.87
N ARG A 38 3.32 -22.44 -11.20
CA ARG A 38 2.26 -21.97 -10.32
C ARG A 38 1.28 -21.04 -11.06
N HIS A 39 0.07 -20.96 -10.56
CA HIS A 39 -0.89 -19.93 -10.91
C HIS A 39 -0.60 -18.69 -10.06
N VAL A 40 0.10 -17.73 -10.66
CA VAL A 40 0.51 -16.50 -9.97
C VAL A 40 -0.60 -15.47 -10.06
N LEU A 41 -1.05 -15.00 -8.89
CA LEU A 41 -2.00 -13.89 -8.73
C LEU A 41 -1.21 -12.65 -8.29
N ALA A 42 -1.00 -11.72 -9.21
CA ALA A 42 -0.19 -10.52 -8.97
C ALA A 42 -1.08 -9.30 -8.69
N VAL A 43 -0.70 -8.49 -7.72
CA VAL A 43 -1.39 -7.24 -7.39
C VAL A 43 -0.47 -6.07 -7.66
N ALA A 44 -0.75 -5.31 -8.71
CA ALA A 44 -0.03 -4.11 -9.11
C ALA A 44 -0.87 -2.85 -8.90
N GLY A 45 -0.21 -1.71 -8.77
CA GLY A 45 -0.84 -0.41 -8.56
C GLY A 45 0.04 0.51 -7.72
N THR A 46 -0.19 1.80 -7.77
CA THR A 46 0.55 2.75 -6.94
C THR A 46 0.18 2.57 -5.46
N HIS A 47 -1.11 2.42 -5.18
CA HIS A 47 -1.64 2.29 -3.81
C HIS A 47 -2.44 1.01 -3.63
N GLY A 48 -2.54 0.53 -2.37
CA GLY A 48 -3.38 -0.59 -1.99
C GLY A 48 -2.79 -1.98 -2.28
N LYS A 49 -1.64 -2.10 -2.95
CA LYS A 49 -0.99 -3.40 -3.29
C LYS A 49 -0.96 -4.37 -2.11
N THR A 50 -0.33 -3.96 -1.01
CA THR A 50 -0.14 -4.78 0.19
C THR A 50 -1.48 -5.24 0.80
N THR A 51 -2.43 -4.31 0.94
CA THR A 51 -3.74 -4.61 1.52
C THR A 51 -4.53 -5.56 0.63
N THR A 52 -4.58 -5.30 -0.69
CA THR A 52 -5.29 -6.17 -1.66
C THR A 52 -4.67 -7.57 -1.70
N SER A 53 -3.33 -7.67 -1.75
CA SER A 53 -2.62 -8.96 -1.70
C SER A 53 -2.90 -9.72 -0.41
N SER A 54 -2.96 -9.02 0.72
CA SER A 54 -3.25 -9.63 2.02
C SER A 54 -4.69 -10.10 2.13
N MET A 55 -5.66 -9.34 1.61
CA MET A 55 -7.06 -9.75 1.52
C MET A 55 -7.22 -10.97 0.61
N LEU A 56 -6.56 -10.98 -0.56
CA LEU A 56 -6.57 -12.11 -1.47
C LEU A 56 -5.96 -13.37 -0.83
N LEU A 57 -4.80 -13.23 -0.16
CA LEU A 57 -4.19 -14.31 0.60
C LEU A 57 -5.15 -14.87 1.66
N HIS A 58 -5.81 -13.99 2.41
CA HIS A 58 -6.77 -14.36 3.44
C HIS A 58 -7.96 -15.14 2.84
N ILE A 59 -8.57 -14.62 1.76
CA ILE A 59 -9.70 -15.30 1.06
C ILE A 59 -9.28 -16.70 0.61
N LEU A 60 -8.17 -16.82 -0.10
CA LEU A 60 -7.70 -18.12 -0.62
C LEU A 60 -7.36 -19.10 0.51
N SER A 61 -6.79 -18.61 1.60
CA SER A 61 -6.48 -19.44 2.78
C SER A 61 -7.75 -19.92 3.47
N LYS A 62 -8.76 -19.05 3.65
CA LYS A 62 -10.07 -19.41 4.22
C LYS A 62 -10.86 -20.37 3.32
N ALA A 63 -10.65 -20.30 2.00
CA ALA A 63 -11.19 -21.26 1.04
C ALA A 63 -10.43 -22.61 1.02
N GLY A 64 -9.40 -22.79 1.85
CA GLY A 64 -8.63 -24.03 1.95
C GLY A 64 -7.61 -24.23 0.81
N LEU A 65 -7.28 -23.18 0.05
CA LEU A 65 -6.39 -23.30 -1.11
C LEU A 65 -4.89 -23.24 -0.76
N GLU A 66 -4.52 -22.97 0.48
CA GLU A 66 -3.13 -22.95 0.99
C GLU A 66 -2.11 -22.30 0.03
N PRO A 67 -2.34 -21.04 -0.46
CA PRO A 67 -1.46 -20.41 -1.43
C PRO A 67 -0.07 -20.10 -0.85
N GLY A 68 0.96 -20.03 -1.72
CA GLY A 68 2.20 -19.32 -1.38
C GLY A 68 2.00 -17.81 -1.50
N TRP A 69 2.91 -17.02 -0.90
CA TRP A 69 2.81 -15.57 -0.98
C TRP A 69 4.16 -14.86 -0.85
N LEU A 70 4.26 -13.67 -1.44
CA LEU A 70 5.29 -12.67 -1.19
C LEU A 70 4.63 -11.28 -1.20
N ILE A 71 4.56 -10.65 -0.03
CA ILE A 71 3.84 -9.39 0.19
C ILE A 71 4.78 -8.43 0.92
N GLY A 72 4.80 -7.15 0.53
CA GLY A 72 5.69 -6.13 1.10
C GLY A 72 5.39 -5.72 2.55
N GLY A 73 4.27 -6.19 3.11
CA GLY A 73 3.89 -6.06 4.52
C GLY A 73 3.75 -7.42 5.19
N VAL A 74 3.39 -7.39 6.47
CA VAL A 74 3.10 -8.61 7.23
C VAL A 74 1.59 -8.67 7.49
N PRO A 75 0.83 -9.53 6.79
CA PRO A 75 -0.59 -9.75 7.10
C PRO A 75 -0.73 -10.34 8.50
N PHE A 76 -1.65 -9.82 9.30
CA PHE A 76 -1.91 -10.38 10.62
C PHE A 76 -2.33 -11.86 10.50
N GLY A 77 -1.90 -12.67 11.46
CA GLY A 77 -2.14 -14.13 11.46
C GLY A 77 -1.12 -14.95 10.65
N THR A 78 -0.31 -14.33 9.75
CA THR A 78 0.74 -15.08 9.03
C THR A 78 2.10 -15.02 9.69
N HIS A 79 2.37 -13.99 10.49
CA HIS A 79 3.66 -13.69 11.14
C HIS A 79 4.86 -13.56 10.18
N ALA A 80 4.64 -13.54 8.86
CA ALA A 80 5.67 -13.45 7.84
C ALA A 80 5.18 -12.71 6.59
N SER A 81 6.11 -12.05 5.89
CA SER A 81 5.86 -11.38 4.60
C SER A 81 5.89 -12.36 3.42
N ALA A 82 6.36 -13.60 3.61
CA ALA A 82 6.47 -14.60 2.57
C ALA A 82 6.24 -16.02 3.09
N GLY A 83 5.72 -16.88 2.22
CA GLY A 83 5.53 -18.29 2.48
C GLY A 83 5.40 -19.09 1.19
N LEU A 84 5.87 -20.34 1.18
CA LEU A 84 5.80 -21.16 -0.03
C LEU A 84 4.41 -21.73 -0.32
N GLY A 85 3.55 -21.86 0.72
CA GLY A 85 2.27 -22.53 0.58
C GLY A 85 2.42 -24.01 0.18
N LYS A 86 1.28 -24.68 -0.03
CA LYS A 86 1.28 -26.10 -0.45
C LYS A 86 0.59 -26.34 -1.79
N SER A 87 -0.04 -25.32 -2.36
CA SER A 87 -0.79 -25.45 -3.61
C SER A 87 -0.09 -24.82 -4.81
N LYS A 88 -0.73 -24.93 -5.96
CA LYS A 88 -0.27 -24.27 -7.19
C LYS A 88 -0.47 -22.74 -7.18
N TYR A 89 -1.24 -22.18 -6.26
CA TYR A 89 -1.53 -20.76 -6.20
C TYR A 89 -0.43 -19.99 -5.49
N PHE A 90 -0.13 -18.78 -6.01
CA PHE A 90 0.86 -17.90 -5.39
C PHE A 90 0.41 -16.44 -5.49
N VAL A 91 0.21 -15.78 -4.36
CA VAL A 91 -0.15 -14.36 -4.29
C VAL A 91 1.12 -13.53 -4.20
N ILE A 92 1.29 -12.56 -5.09
CA ILE A 92 2.47 -11.69 -5.08
C ILE A 92 2.10 -10.21 -5.20
N GLU A 93 2.68 -9.41 -4.32
CA GLU A 93 2.68 -7.96 -4.48
C GLU A 93 3.63 -7.57 -5.63
N ALA A 94 3.05 -6.98 -6.67
CA ALA A 94 3.73 -6.68 -7.92
C ALA A 94 4.18 -5.21 -7.94
N ASP A 95 5.42 -5.00 -7.52
CA ASP A 95 6.03 -3.68 -7.36
C ASP A 95 6.62 -3.18 -8.69
N GLU A 96 6.41 -1.90 -8.99
CA GLU A 96 6.86 -1.20 -10.20
C GLU A 96 8.33 -0.76 -10.15
N TYR A 97 9.02 -0.85 -9.03
CA TYR A 97 10.44 -0.54 -8.93
C TYR A 97 11.30 -1.40 -9.86
N ASP A 98 12.43 -0.84 -10.31
CA ASP A 98 13.41 -1.56 -11.13
C ASP A 98 13.98 -2.80 -10.42
N THR A 99 14.42 -3.75 -11.23
CA THR A 99 14.78 -5.09 -10.77
C THR A 99 16.17 -5.14 -10.12
N ALA A 100 17.19 -4.60 -10.81
CA ALA A 100 18.59 -4.61 -10.37
C ALA A 100 19.41 -3.60 -11.18
N PHE A 101 20.71 -3.43 -10.86
CA PHE A 101 21.59 -2.52 -11.59
C PHE A 101 21.72 -2.87 -13.08
N PHE A 102 21.62 -4.14 -13.45
CA PHE A 102 21.74 -4.67 -14.81
C PHE A 102 20.39 -4.86 -15.52
N ASP A 103 19.27 -4.74 -14.79
CA ASP A 103 17.92 -4.88 -15.36
C ASP A 103 17.03 -3.75 -14.81
N LYS A 104 16.76 -2.77 -15.67
CA LYS A 104 15.98 -1.58 -15.32
C LYS A 104 14.47 -1.73 -15.58
N ARG A 105 14.02 -2.92 -15.99
CA ARG A 105 12.59 -3.22 -16.03
C ARG A 105 12.04 -3.37 -14.63
N SER A 106 10.76 -3.05 -14.47
CA SER A 106 10.06 -3.25 -13.19
C SER A 106 10.05 -4.72 -12.77
N LYS A 107 10.14 -4.98 -11.47
CA LYS A 107 10.20 -6.33 -10.88
C LYS A 107 9.08 -7.23 -11.35
N PHE A 108 7.87 -6.70 -11.49
CA PHE A 108 6.68 -7.48 -11.85
C PHE A 108 6.74 -8.12 -13.24
N VAL A 109 7.58 -7.63 -14.17
CA VAL A 109 7.76 -8.23 -15.51
C VAL A 109 8.27 -9.67 -15.42
N HIS A 110 9.00 -9.99 -14.35
CA HIS A 110 9.52 -11.33 -14.12
C HIS A 110 8.46 -12.32 -13.65
N TYR A 111 7.36 -11.86 -13.04
CA TYR A 111 6.41 -12.72 -12.33
C TYR A 111 5.46 -13.49 -13.23
N ARG A 112 5.23 -13.01 -14.48
CA ARG A 112 4.40 -13.66 -15.51
C ARG A 112 3.07 -14.19 -14.94
N PRO A 113 2.21 -13.31 -14.38
CA PRO A 113 1.02 -13.74 -13.69
C PRO A 113 0.00 -14.42 -14.61
N SER A 114 -0.76 -15.36 -14.04
CA SER A 114 -1.97 -15.90 -14.67
C SER A 114 -3.16 -14.98 -14.45
N THR A 115 -3.22 -14.34 -13.27
CA THR A 115 -4.24 -13.35 -12.90
C THR A 115 -3.52 -12.10 -12.39
N ALA A 116 -3.80 -10.92 -12.94
CA ALA A 116 -3.23 -9.66 -12.50
C ALA A 116 -4.31 -8.65 -12.11
N ILE A 117 -4.21 -8.10 -10.91
CA ILE A 117 -5.00 -6.95 -10.47
C ILE A 117 -4.19 -5.68 -10.79
N LEU A 118 -4.79 -4.76 -11.54
CA LEU A 118 -4.31 -3.40 -11.78
C LEU A 118 -5.19 -2.46 -10.97
N ASN A 119 -4.73 -2.10 -9.76
CA ASN A 119 -5.58 -1.45 -8.76
C ASN A 119 -5.79 0.04 -9.04
N ASN A 120 -4.72 0.79 -9.27
CA ASN A 120 -4.70 2.21 -9.61
C ASN A 120 -3.33 2.57 -10.16
N LEU A 121 -3.24 3.73 -10.82
CA LEU A 121 -1.99 4.24 -11.34
C LEU A 121 -1.92 5.74 -11.21
N GLU A 122 -0.99 6.23 -10.39
CA GLU A 122 -0.65 7.62 -10.20
C GLU A 122 0.87 7.82 -10.37
N TYR A 123 1.29 9.08 -10.53
CA TYR A 123 2.72 9.38 -10.57
C TYR A 123 3.35 9.25 -9.18
N ASP A 124 4.27 8.32 -9.03
CA ASP A 124 5.12 8.13 -7.86
C ASP A 124 6.52 7.70 -8.31
N HIS A 125 7.43 7.44 -7.37
CA HIS A 125 8.79 6.99 -7.66
C HIS A 125 9.56 7.94 -8.60
N ALA A 126 9.49 9.26 -8.30
CA ALA A 126 10.13 10.32 -9.10
C ALA A 126 11.67 10.21 -9.18
N ASP A 127 12.26 9.30 -8.41
CA ASP A 127 13.69 8.96 -8.47
C ASP A 127 14.05 8.03 -9.64
N ILE A 128 13.09 7.30 -10.19
CA ILE A 128 13.30 6.35 -11.29
C ILE A 128 12.39 6.57 -12.50
N PHE A 129 11.29 7.33 -12.35
CA PHE A 129 10.37 7.65 -13.42
C PHE A 129 10.25 9.16 -13.64
N GLU A 130 10.40 9.59 -14.88
CA GLU A 130 10.29 11.01 -15.24
C GLU A 130 8.84 11.53 -15.13
N ASN A 131 7.88 10.69 -15.47
CA ASN A 131 6.47 11.08 -15.56
C ASN A 131 5.55 9.84 -15.50
N LEU A 132 4.24 10.07 -15.46
CA LEU A 132 3.22 9.01 -15.42
C LEU A 132 3.30 8.09 -16.65
N ALA A 133 3.58 8.61 -17.85
CA ALA A 133 3.67 7.81 -19.06
C ALA A 133 4.82 6.78 -19.00
N ALA A 134 5.91 7.09 -18.29
CA ALA A 134 6.99 6.14 -18.04
C ALA A 134 6.52 4.97 -17.17
N ILE A 135 5.67 5.23 -16.17
CA ILE A 135 5.06 4.19 -15.32
C ILE A 135 4.04 3.38 -16.12
N GLU A 136 3.16 4.03 -16.91
CA GLU A 136 2.19 3.37 -17.80
C GLU A 136 2.89 2.37 -18.74
N LYS A 137 4.04 2.75 -19.29
CA LYS A 137 4.85 1.85 -20.12
C LYS A 137 5.31 0.59 -19.35
N GLN A 138 5.69 0.73 -18.08
CA GLN A 138 6.07 -0.44 -17.27
C GLN A 138 4.86 -1.33 -17.00
N PHE A 139 3.71 -0.74 -16.67
CA PHE A 139 2.48 -1.52 -16.51
C PHE A 139 2.07 -2.24 -17.79
N HIS A 140 2.23 -1.60 -18.95
CA HIS A 140 2.03 -2.29 -20.23
C HIS A 140 3.03 -3.44 -20.42
N HIS A 141 4.29 -3.32 -19.95
CA HIS A 141 5.22 -4.45 -19.96
C HIS A 141 4.74 -5.62 -19.09
N LEU A 142 4.07 -5.35 -17.94
CA LEU A 142 3.42 -6.40 -17.15
C LEU A 142 2.28 -7.06 -17.95
N VAL A 143 1.35 -6.26 -18.50
CA VAL A 143 0.20 -6.75 -19.27
C VAL A 143 0.64 -7.67 -20.42
N ARG A 144 1.71 -7.32 -21.12
CA ARG A 144 2.29 -8.13 -22.20
C ARG A 144 2.82 -9.49 -21.75
N THR A 145 3.08 -9.70 -20.45
CA THR A 145 3.56 -11.00 -19.95
C THR A 145 2.45 -11.97 -19.60
N ILE A 146 1.20 -11.50 -19.58
CA ILE A 146 0.02 -12.30 -19.21
C ILE A 146 -0.43 -13.11 -20.43
N ALA A 147 -0.63 -14.41 -20.25
CA ALA A 147 -1.04 -15.31 -21.31
C ALA A 147 -2.49 -15.03 -21.79
N ARG A 148 -2.84 -15.45 -23.02
CA ARG A 148 -4.19 -15.26 -23.60
C ARG A 148 -5.33 -15.84 -22.74
N ASN A 149 -5.08 -16.95 -22.07
CA ASN A 149 -6.01 -17.58 -21.13
C ASN A 149 -5.93 -17.02 -19.71
N GLY A 150 -5.06 -16.05 -19.47
CA GLY A 150 -4.97 -15.33 -18.21
C GLY A 150 -6.04 -14.24 -18.06
N LEU A 151 -6.03 -13.54 -16.94
CA LEU A 151 -7.00 -12.50 -16.61
C LEU A 151 -6.30 -11.23 -16.11
N VAL A 152 -6.73 -10.09 -16.63
CA VAL A 152 -6.45 -8.76 -16.08
C VAL A 152 -7.72 -8.25 -15.40
N ILE A 153 -7.63 -7.95 -14.10
CA ILE A 153 -8.69 -7.31 -13.31
C ILE A 153 -8.31 -5.85 -13.14
N VAL A 154 -9.04 -4.95 -13.78
CA VAL A 154 -8.65 -3.53 -13.90
C VAL A 154 -9.66 -2.62 -13.21
N ASN A 155 -9.15 -1.58 -12.55
CA ASN A 155 -9.98 -0.51 -11.99
C ASN A 155 -10.51 0.40 -13.09
N ALA A 156 -11.79 0.29 -13.40
CA ALA A 156 -12.47 1.09 -14.42
C ALA A 156 -12.53 2.61 -14.13
N LYS A 157 -12.14 3.05 -12.93
CA LYS A 157 -12.06 4.48 -12.59
C LYS A 157 -10.68 5.09 -12.84
N SER A 158 -9.74 4.33 -13.38
CA SER A 158 -8.36 4.79 -13.61
C SER A 158 -8.08 5.02 -15.09
N GLU A 159 -8.19 6.26 -15.56
CA GLU A 159 -7.86 6.64 -16.95
C GLU A 159 -6.44 6.23 -17.36
N ALA A 160 -5.49 6.24 -16.41
CA ALA A 160 -4.12 5.82 -16.69
C ALA A 160 -4.06 4.32 -17.03
N LEU A 161 -4.88 3.48 -16.37
CA LEU A 161 -4.98 2.07 -16.70
C LEU A 161 -5.70 1.82 -18.02
N ASP A 162 -6.69 2.65 -18.39
CA ASP A 162 -7.32 2.60 -19.72
C ASP A 162 -6.27 2.84 -20.81
N ARG A 163 -5.39 3.83 -20.64
CA ARG A 163 -4.28 4.08 -21.56
C ARG A 163 -3.29 2.90 -21.63
N VAL A 164 -3.00 2.27 -20.49
CA VAL A 164 -2.16 1.06 -20.45
C VAL A 164 -2.77 -0.06 -21.28
N LEU A 165 -4.06 -0.35 -21.11
CA LEU A 165 -4.74 -1.40 -21.88
C LEU A 165 -4.86 -1.05 -23.37
N ALA A 166 -5.04 0.24 -23.70
CA ALA A 166 -5.08 0.72 -25.10
C ALA A 166 -3.75 0.52 -25.84
N MET A 167 -2.62 0.43 -25.14
CA MET A 167 -1.34 0.04 -25.75
C MET A 167 -1.31 -1.42 -26.26
N GLY A 168 -2.27 -2.24 -25.81
CA GLY A 168 -2.48 -3.64 -26.19
C GLY A 168 -2.68 -4.54 -24.97
N CYS A 169 -3.74 -5.34 -25.01
CA CYS A 169 -4.03 -6.40 -24.06
C CYS A 169 -4.51 -7.65 -24.82
N TRP A 170 -3.95 -8.80 -24.53
CA TRP A 170 -4.24 -10.06 -25.25
C TRP A 170 -4.94 -11.09 -24.37
N SER A 171 -5.09 -10.78 -23.06
CA SER A 171 -5.74 -11.60 -22.05
C SER A 171 -7.21 -11.22 -21.92
N ARG A 172 -7.99 -12.03 -21.19
CA ARG A 172 -9.32 -11.60 -20.74
C ARG A 172 -9.17 -10.38 -19.82
N VAL A 173 -10.16 -9.50 -19.85
CA VAL A 173 -10.23 -8.31 -18.99
C VAL A 173 -11.56 -8.35 -18.23
N GLU A 174 -11.48 -8.17 -16.91
CA GLU A 174 -12.64 -7.92 -16.06
C GLU A 174 -12.44 -6.59 -15.32
N GLU A 175 -13.50 -5.81 -15.24
CA GLU A 175 -13.47 -4.51 -14.58
C GLU A 175 -14.00 -4.59 -13.16
N PHE A 176 -13.36 -3.87 -12.25
CA PHE A 176 -13.95 -3.53 -10.95
C PHE A 176 -14.12 -2.01 -10.80
N ASN A 177 -14.95 -1.58 -9.85
CA ASN A 177 -15.51 -0.23 -9.79
C ASN A 177 -16.33 0.13 -11.05
N SER A 178 -16.94 -0.88 -11.68
CA SER A 178 -17.74 -0.78 -12.89
C SER A 178 -19.12 -1.39 -12.66
N THR A 179 -20.17 -0.75 -13.17
CA THR A 179 -21.54 -1.26 -13.06
C THR A 179 -21.81 -2.49 -13.95
N SER A 180 -21.04 -2.68 -15.00
CA SER A 180 -21.06 -3.85 -15.87
C SER A 180 -20.23 -5.02 -15.34
N GLY A 181 -19.21 -4.73 -14.54
CA GLY A 181 -18.31 -5.69 -13.89
C GLY A 181 -18.57 -5.82 -12.39
N TRP A 182 -17.49 -5.80 -11.61
CA TRP A 182 -17.56 -5.81 -10.16
C TRP A 182 -17.75 -4.40 -9.60
N SER A 183 -18.68 -4.22 -8.67
CA SER A 183 -18.96 -2.94 -8.03
C SER A 183 -19.20 -3.10 -6.53
N VAL A 184 -18.91 -2.02 -5.78
CA VAL A 184 -19.26 -1.86 -4.38
C VAL A 184 -19.83 -0.45 -4.19
N ASP A 185 -21.00 -0.35 -3.56
CA ASP A 185 -21.67 0.92 -3.28
C ASP A 185 -21.30 1.48 -1.88
N ASP A 186 -21.86 2.61 -1.54
CA ASP A 186 -21.60 3.29 -0.25
C ASP A 186 -22.11 2.47 0.95
N ASP A 187 -23.13 1.64 0.76
CA ASP A 187 -23.66 0.69 1.75
C ASP A 187 -22.83 -0.60 1.82
N ARG A 188 -21.71 -0.64 1.10
CA ARG A 188 -20.79 -1.80 1.02
C ARG A 188 -21.39 -3.05 0.38
N VAL A 189 -22.45 -2.93 -0.40
CA VAL A 189 -23.03 -4.04 -1.15
C VAL A 189 -22.17 -4.32 -2.39
N VAL A 190 -21.70 -5.57 -2.50
CA VAL A 190 -20.92 -6.05 -3.64
C VAL A 190 -21.83 -6.65 -4.70
N ARG A 191 -21.60 -6.26 -5.95
CA ARG A 191 -22.31 -6.78 -7.13
C ARG A 191 -21.34 -7.24 -8.21
N LEU A 192 -21.79 -8.23 -8.98
CA LEU A 192 -21.22 -8.57 -10.28
C LEU A 192 -22.32 -8.31 -11.33
N GLY A 193 -22.12 -7.29 -12.14
CA GLY A 193 -23.19 -6.73 -12.96
C GLY A 193 -24.38 -6.33 -12.08
N ALA A 194 -25.57 -6.82 -12.41
CA ALA A 194 -26.80 -6.57 -11.63
C ALA A 194 -26.96 -7.50 -10.40
N THR A 195 -26.14 -8.55 -10.27
CA THR A 195 -26.33 -9.60 -9.25
C THR A 195 -25.61 -9.27 -7.96
N VAL A 196 -26.35 -9.18 -6.84
CA VAL A 196 -25.79 -9.00 -5.50
C VAL A 196 -25.02 -10.27 -5.07
N GLN A 197 -23.79 -10.08 -4.65
CA GLN A 197 -22.91 -11.14 -4.16
C GLN A 197 -22.81 -11.17 -2.62
N GLY A 198 -23.01 -10.05 -1.95
CA GLY A 198 -22.94 -9.94 -0.50
C GLY A 198 -22.65 -8.51 -0.04
N SER A 199 -22.22 -8.35 1.22
CA SER A 199 -21.89 -7.04 1.79
C SER A 199 -20.56 -7.09 2.55
N LEU A 200 -19.74 -6.04 2.37
CA LEU A 200 -18.48 -5.78 3.10
C LEU A 200 -18.71 -4.89 4.34
N ALA A 201 -19.95 -4.64 4.76
CA ALA A 201 -20.24 -3.75 5.91
C ALA A 201 -19.60 -4.23 7.21
N GLU A 202 -19.47 -5.54 7.40
CA GLU A 202 -18.88 -6.16 8.59
C GLU A 202 -17.35 -6.38 8.47
N MET A 203 -16.73 -5.99 7.36
CA MET A 203 -15.26 -6.07 7.20
C MET A 203 -14.58 -5.05 8.12
N PRO A 204 -13.62 -5.46 8.98
CA PRO A 204 -12.97 -4.57 9.96
C PRO A 204 -12.16 -3.43 9.32
N ALA A 205 -11.66 -3.64 8.08
CA ALA A 205 -10.85 -2.66 7.37
C ALA A 205 -11.70 -1.45 6.93
N ALA A 206 -11.46 -0.30 7.56
CA ALA A 206 -12.23 0.92 7.34
C ALA A 206 -11.91 1.60 5.99
N GLY A 207 -12.84 2.44 5.52
CA GLY A 207 -12.69 3.29 4.34
C GLY A 207 -13.17 2.66 3.03
N MET A 208 -13.69 3.48 2.10
CA MET A 208 -14.14 3.03 0.78
C MET A 208 -12.99 2.44 -0.04
N HIS A 209 -11.78 2.99 0.08
CA HIS A 209 -10.60 2.45 -0.60
C HIS A 209 -10.31 0.98 -0.20
N ASN A 210 -10.56 0.60 1.07
CA ASN A 210 -10.42 -0.79 1.50
C ASN A 210 -11.55 -1.68 0.99
N ALA A 211 -12.77 -1.15 0.82
CA ALA A 211 -13.84 -1.89 0.14
C ALA A 211 -13.50 -2.14 -1.34
N GLN A 212 -12.88 -1.19 -2.01
CA GLN A 212 -12.41 -1.35 -3.39
C GLN A 212 -11.24 -2.34 -3.48
N ASN A 213 -10.30 -2.31 -2.53
CA ASN A 213 -9.23 -3.32 -2.42
C ASN A 213 -9.81 -4.73 -2.22
N ALA A 214 -10.82 -4.86 -1.36
CA ALA A 214 -11.52 -6.12 -1.12
C ALA A 214 -12.27 -6.59 -2.36
N LEU A 215 -12.94 -5.69 -3.08
CA LEU A 215 -13.63 -5.97 -4.33
C LEU A 215 -12.68 -6.58 -5.38
N ALA A 216 -11.51 -5.99 -5.57
CA ALA A 216 -10.48 -6.51 -6.48
C ALA A 216 -9.96 -7.88 -6.04
N ALA A 217 -9.77 -8.09 -4.72
CA ALA A 217 -9.36 -9.38 -4.17
C ALA A 217 -10.43 -10.47 -4.35
N VAL A 218 -11.73 -10.13 -4.18
CA VAL A 218 -12.88 -11.03 -4.43
C VAL A 218 -12.93 -11.42 -5.90
N ALA A 219 -12.77 -10.46 -6.82
CA ALA A 219 -12.73 -10.73 -8.26
C ALA A 219 -11.60 -11.70 -8.64
N ALA A 220 -10.40 -11.50 -8.08
CA ALA A 220 -9.26 -12.40 -8.32
C ALA A 220 -9.45 -13.80 -7.71
N ALA A 221 -10.07 -13.89 -6.55
CA ALA A 221 -10.40 -15.16 -5.93
C ALA A 221 -11.48 -15.93 -6.74
N HIS A 222 -12.42 -15.21 -7.34
CA HIS A 222 -13.43 -15.79 -8.22
C HIS A 222 -12.82 -16.45 -9.47
N ASP A 223 -11.80 -15.84 -10.09
CA ASP A 223 -11.08 -16.42 -11.24
C ASP A 223 -10.45 -17.78 -10.94
N VAL A 224 -10.10 -18.04 -9.68
CA VAL A 224 -9.53 -19.33 -9.25
C VAL A 224 -10.55 -20.27 -8.60
N GLY A 225 -11.85 -19.96 -8.74
CA GLY A 225 -12.95 -20.84 -8.37
C GLY A 225 -13.48 -20.66 -6.95
N VAL A 226 -13.12 -19.60 -6.24
CA VAL A 226 -13.73 -19.28 -4.93
C VAL A 226 -15.08 -18.60 -5.17
N ASP A 227 -16.14 -19.12 -4.52
CA ASP A 227 -17.45 -18.49 -4.58
C ASP A 227 -17.41 -17.07 -4.01
N PRO A 228 -17.95 -16.05 -4.70
CA PRO A 228 -17.90 -14.66 -4.24
C PRO A 228 -18.53 -14.43 -2.86
N LYS A 229 -19.61 -15.13 -2.52
CA LYS A 229 -20.24 -15.00 -1.20
C LYS A 229 -19.33 -15.54 -0.11
N GLN A 230 -18.67 -16.69 -0.38
CA GLN A 230 -17.66 -17.24 0.54
C GLN A 230 -16.47 -16.30 0.70
N ALA A 231 -15.99 -15.71 -0.40
CA ALA A 231 -14.90 -14.73 -0.38
C ALA A 231 -15.25 -13.52 0.49
N ILE A 232 -16.43 -12.92 0.29
CA ILE A 232 -16.92 -11.76 1.05
C ILE A 232 -17.09 -12.13 2.54
N GLU A 233 -17.69 -13.27 2.84
CA GLU A 233 -17.91 -13.73 4.22
C GLU A 233 -16.57 -13.92 4.97
N SER A 234 -15.56 -14.44 4.29
CA SER A 234 -14.22 -14.64 4.89
C SER A 234 -13.58 -13.32 5.34
N LEU A 235 -13.86 -12.21 4.65
CA LEU A 235 -13.29 -10.89 4.95
C LEU A 235 -13.81 -10.28 6.27
N LYS A 236 -14.88 -10.79 6.86
CA LYS A 236 -15.31 -10.40 8.21
C LYS A 236 -14.27 -10.73 9.28
N SER A 237 -13.44 -11.75 9.04
CA SER A 237 -12.34 -12.14 9.92
C SER A 237 -10.97 -11.62 9.48
N PHE A 238 -10.91 -10.68 8.54
CA PHE A 238 -9.65 -10.10 8.09
C PHE A 238 -9.13 -9.08 9.11
N GLU A 239 -8.09 -9.43 9.85
CA GLU A 239 -7.53 -8.61 10.95
C GLU A 239 -6.72 -7.41 10.45
N GLY A 240 -6.40 -7.34 9.15
CA GLY A 240 -5.63 -6.26 8.56
C GLY A 240 -4.17 -6.61 8.30
N VAL A 241 -3.36 -5.59 8.16
CA VAL A 241 -1.92 -5.68 7.87
C VAL A 241 -1.19 -4.75 8.82
N ALA A 242 -0.02 -5.18 9.29
CA ALA A 242 0.83 -4.33 10.12
C ALA A 242 1.08 -2.98 9.43
N ARG A 243 1.00 -1.90 10.19
CA ARG A 243 1.17 -0.52 9.73
C ARG A 243 0.13 -0.06 8.68
N ARG A 244 -1.12 -0.54 8.78
CA ARG A 244 -2.28 -0.09 8.00
C ARG A 244 -3.41 0.23 8.97
N LEU A 245 -3.49 1.47 9.44
CA LEU A 245 -4.33 1.92 10.55
C LEU A 245 -4.17 1.03 11.80
N GLU A 246 -2.95 0.56 12.04
CA GLU A 246 -2.61 -0.31 13.16
C GLU A 246 -2.65 0.44 14.49
N VAL A 247 -3.49 0.04 15.41
CA VAL A 247 -3.50 0.60 16.77
C VAL A 247 -2.29 0.10 17.53
N LYS A 248 -1.35 1.00 17.85
CA LYS A 248 -0.13 0.69 18.61
C LYS A 248 -0.36 0.70 20.12
N GLY A 249 -1.37 1.42 20.56
CA GLY A 249 -1.75 1.48 21.97
C GLY A 249 -2.74 2.60 22.28
N LYS A 250 -3.20 2.59 23.53
CA LYS A 250 -4.04 3.64 24.09
C LYS A 250 -3.47 4.05 25.45
N GLN A 251 -3.22 5.34 25.65
CA GLN A 251 -2.69 5.88 26.90
C GLN A 251 -3.38 7.19 27.27
N ASN A 252 -3.84 7.31 28.51
CA ASN A 252 -4.57 8.49 29.03
C ASN A 252 -5.75 8.94 28.15
N GLY A 253 -6.50 7.97 27.61
CA GLY A 253 -7.63 8.24 26.72
C GLY A 253 -7.26 8.60 25.29
N VAL A 254 -5.96 8.69 24.93
CA VAL A 254 -5.46 8.97 23.59
C VAL A 254 -5.11 7.65 22.89
N THR A 255 -5.62 7.44 21.67
CA THR A 255 -5.28 6.28 20.83
C THR A 255 -4.16 6.65 19.87
N VAL A 256 -3.11 5.82 19.77
CA VAL A 256 -1.99 6.02 18.83
C VAL A 256 -2.02 4.95 17.75
N ILE A 257 -2.00 5.40 16.50
CA ILE A 257 -2.14 4.57 15.29
C ILE A 257 -0.91 4.75 14.39
N ASP A 258 -0.39 3.64 13.84
CA ASP A 258 0.67 3.63 12.81
C ASP A 258 0.07 3.31 11.44
N ASP A 259 0.45 4.10 10.42
CA ASP A 259 0.05 3.88 9.04
C ASP A 259 1.22 4.11 8.07
N PHE A 260 1.22 3.37 6.99
CA PHE A 260 2.27 3.45 5.96
C PHE A 260 2.03 4.56 4.91
N ALA A 261 0.91 5.28 5.00
CA ALA A 261 0.59 6.36 4.06
C ALA A 261 1.72 7.39 4.01
N HIS A 262 2.13 7.74 2.79
CA HIS A 262 3.23 8.67 2.55
C HIS A 262 3.06 9.47 1.25
N HIS A 263 2.09 9.13 0.42
CA HIS A 263 1.67 9.87 -0.78
C HIS A 263 0.39 10.66 -0.48
N PRO A 264 0.17 11.87 -1.02
CA PRO A 264 -1.01 12.68 -0.71
C PRO A 264 -2.34 11.94 -0.85
N SER A 265 -2.55 11.19 -1.93
CA SER A 265 -3.77 10.38 -2.12
C SER A 265 -3.95 9.31 -1.02
N ALA A 266 -2.86 8.66 -0.59
CA ALA A 266 -2.91 7.68 0.49
C ALA A 266 -3.18 8.36 1.85
N ILE A 267 -2.55 9.51 2.12
CA ILE A 267 -2.76 10.31 3.34
C ILE A 267 -4.24 10.72 3.45
N GLU A 268 -4.82 11.29 2.38
CA GLU A 268 -6.22 11.69 2.32
C GLU A 268 -7.16 10.50 2.59
N ALA A 269 -6.94 9.38 1.89
CA ALA A 269 -7.74 8.16 2.06
C ALA A 269 -7.66 7.59 3.49
N THR A 270 -6.46 7.59 4.09
CA THR A 270 -6.24 7.11 5.47
C THR A 270 -6.94 8.01 6.49
N ILE A 271 -6.83 9.34 6.37
CA ILE A 271 -7.50 10.29 7.26
C ILE A 271 -9.02 10.17 7.12
N ALA A 272 -9.55 10.07 5.88
CA ALA A 272 -10.97 9.89 5.64
C ALA A 272 -11.51 8.58 6.25
N ALA A 273 -10.78 7.47 6.11
CA ALA A 273 -11.12 6.19 6.73
C ALA A 273 -11.13 6.27 8.26
N LEU A 274 -10.10 6.90 8.83
CA LEU A 274 -10.02 7.10 10.28
C LEU A 274 -11.15 8.01 10.77
N ARG A 275 -11.45 9.09 10.07
CA ARG A 275 -12.57 10.01 10.37
C ARG A 275 -13.92 9.27 10.38
N GLY A 276 -14.15 8.38 9.43
CA GLY A 276 -15.35 7.52 9.40
C GLY A 276 -15.43 6.57 10.61
N LYS A 277 -14.29 6.15 11.15
CA LYS A 277 -14.23 5.24 12.32
C LYS A 277 -14.40 5.96 13.66
N VAL A 278 -13.77 7.14 13.81
CA VAL A 278 -13.76 7.85 15.10
C VAL A 278 -14.90 8.88 15.24
N GLY A 279 -15.58 9.20 14.13
CA GLY A 279 -16.64 10.20 14.10
C GLY A 279 -16.12 11.63 13.92
N ARG A 280 -17.05 12.60 13.80
CA ARG A 280 -16.71 14.00 13.52
C ARG A 280 -16.22 14.75 14.75
N ASP A 281 -16.61 14.33 15.94
CA ASP A 281 -16.32 15.03 17.20
C ASP A 281 -14.93 14.66 17.77
N ALA A 282 -14.37 13.51 17.41
CA ALA A 282 -13.05 13.10 17.82
C ALA A 282 -11.96 13.84 17.04
N ARG A 283 -10.94 14.37 17.74
CA ARG A 283 -9.81 15.03 17.08
C ARG A 283 -8.83 14.00 16.49
N ILE A 284 -8.36 14.25 15.28
CA ILE A 284 -7.29 13.53 14.61
C ILE A 284 -6.03 14.41 14.58
N LEU A 285 -4.98 13.98 15.26
CA LEU A 285 -3.65 14.58 15.23
C LEU A 285 -2.80 13.80 14.21
N ALA A 286 -2.62 14.35 13.03
CA ALA A 286 -1.80 13.74 11.98
C ALA A 286 -0.33 14.09 12.17
N VAL A 287 0.51 13.08 12.33
CA VAL A 287 1.98 13.19 12.47
C VAL A 287 2.63 12.48 11.29
N PHE A 288 3.37 13.19 10.45
CA PHE A 288 3.93 12.56 9.26
C PHE A 288 5.35 13.07 8.90
N GLU A 289 6.10 12.24 8.15
CA GLU A 289 7.39 12.62 7.58
C GLU A 289 7.38 12.48 6.04
N PRO A 290 7.82 13.51 5.28
CA PRO A 290 8.08 13.40 3.85
C PRO A 290 9.36 12.57 3.60
N ARG A 291 9.25 11.24 3.61
CA ARG A 291 10.40 10.34 3.61
C ARG A 291 10.69 9.68 2.27
N SER A 292 9.68 9.31 1.49
CA SER A 292 9.89 8.70 0.17
C SER A 292 10.70 9.64 -0.74
N ASN A 293 11.38 9.08 -1.75
CA ASN A 293 12.17 9.91 -2.66
C ASN A 293 11.31 10.97 -3.35
N THR A 294 10.13 10.61 -3.82
CA THR A 294 9.12 11.53 -4.38
C THR A 294 8.79 12.68 -3.42
N MET A 295 8.54 12.35 -2.15
CA MET A 295 8.22 13.35 -1.13
C MET A 295 9.41 14.24 -0.78
N LYS A 296 10.63 13.69 -0.68
CA LYS A 296 11.85 14.47 -0.43
C LYS A 296 12.17 15.45 -1.54
N LEU A 297 11.91 15.07 -2.80
CA LEU A 297 12.09 15.94 -3.96
C LEU A 297 11.07 17.09 -4.01
N GLY A 298 9.96 17.01 -3.24
CA GLY A 298 8.92 18.02 -3.20
C GLY A 298 7.96 18.00 -4.40
N THR A 299 8.00 16.94 -5.20
CA THR A 299 7.14 16.78 -6.39
C THR A 299 5.65 16.85 -6.04
N MET A 300 5.28 16.43 -4.82
CA MET A 300 3.90 16.38 -4.33
C MET A 300 3.56 17.46 -3.30
N LYS A 301 4.45 18.43 -3.04
CA LYS A 301 4.31 19.43 -1.96
C LYS A 301 3.01 20.21 -2.05
N ASP A 302 2.57 20.57 -3.27
CA ASP A 302 1.40 21.42 -3.50
C ASP A 302 0.07 20.67 -3.22
N ARG A 303 0.09 19.35 -3.15
CA ARG A 303 -1.07 18.50 -2.82
C ARG A 303 -1.19 18.19 -1.33
N LEU A 304 -0.15 18.45 -0.53
CA LEU A 304 -0.09 18.04 0.88
C LEU A 304 -1.15 18.71 1.75
N ALA A 305 -1.31 20.02 1.64
CA ALA A 305 -2.29 20.74 2.45
C ALA A 305 -3.72 20.20 2.22
N ALA A 306 -4.08 19.97 0.95
CA ALA A 306 -5.38 19.41 0.60
C ALA A 306 -5.59 18.00 1.20
N SER A 307 -4.57 17.14 1.14
CA SER A 307 -4.65 15.77 1.65
C SER A 307 -4.77 15.67 3.18
N LEU A 308 -4.39 16.72 3.90
CA LEU A 308 -4.39 16.80 5.37
C LEU A 308 -5.57 17.62 5.94
N LYS A 309 -6.44 18.16 5.07
CA LYS A 309 -7.50 19.12 5.44
C LYS A 309 -8.46 18.62 6.54
N ASP A 310 -8.74 17.30 6.56
CA ASP A 310 -9.68 16.66 7.48
C ASP A 310 -9.02 16.21 8.81
N ALA A 311 -7.72 16.47 9.00
CA ALA A 311 -7.07 16.38 10.30
C ALA A 311 -7.30 17.67 11.11
N ASP A 312 -7.40 17.55 12.44
CA ASP A 312 -7.63 18.67 13.36
C ASP A 312 -6.31 19.36 13.77
N ARG A 313 -5.23 18.57 13.83
CA ARG A 313 -3.85 19.04 14.03
C ARG A 313 -2.93 18.30 13.09
N VAL A 314 -1.89 18.98 12.62
CA VAL A 314 -0.90 18.42 11.68
C VAL A 314 0.50 18.74 12.20
N PHE A 315 1.31 17.70 12.35
CA PHE A 315 2.72 17.78 12.73
C PHE A 315 3.58 17.17 11.60
N CYS A 316 4.29 18.01 10.88
CA CYS A 316 5.19 17.59 9.81
C CYS A 316 6.63 17.54 10.32
N TYR A 317 7.25 16.37 10.28
CA TYR A 317 8.66 16.22 10.58
C TYR A 317 9.52 16.45 9.34
N LYS A 318 10.34 17.52 9.35
CA LYS A 318 11.34 17.77 8.31
C LYS A 318 12.59 16.96 8.58
N GLY A 319 12.65 15.74 8.07
CA GLY A 319 13.82 14.86 8.16
C GLY A 319 14.95 15.25 7.20
N LYS A 320 16.08 14.55 7.31
CA LYS A 320 17.23 14.74 6.40
C LYS A 320 16.85 14.46 4.94
N GLY A 321 17.29 15.30 4.01
CA GLY A 321 17.07 15.16 2.58
C GLY A 321 15.75 15.74 2.06
N VAL A 322 14.95 16.39 2.90
CA VAL A 322 13.78 17.19 2.46
C VAL A 322 14.30 18.55 1.98
N ASN A 323 14.34 18.77 0.65
CA ASN A 323 14.97 19.91 0.00
C ASN A 323 14.01 21.07 -0.31
N TRP A 324 12.82 21.06 0.28
CA TRP A 324 11.80 22.07 0.13
C TRP A 324 11.29 22.54 1.50
N ASP A 325 10.46 23.60 1.50
CA ASP A 325 9.90 24.17 2.73
C ASP A 325 8.54 23.57 3.07
N PRO A 326 8.44 22.64 4.06
CA PRO A 326 7.15 22.09 4.49
C PRO A 326 6.25 23.13 5.15
N ALA A 327 6.79 24.15 5.80
CA ALA A 327 5.97 25.19 6.43
C ALA A 327 5.20 25.99 5.36
N GLY A 328 5.89 26.39 4.29
CA GLY A 328 5.25 27.07 3.16
C GLY A 328 4.17 26.22 2.48
N ALA A 329 4.45 24.91 2.26
CA ALA A 329 3.48 24.00 1.64
C ALA A 329 2.23 23.75 2.52
N LEU A 330 2.33 23.88 3.83
CA LEU A 330 1.23 23.65 4.79
C LEU A 330 0.50 24.94 5.20
N LEU A 331 0.92 26.12 4.70
CA LEU A 331 0.27 27.40 4.98
C LEU A 331 -1.27 27.39 4.78
N PRO A 332 -1.83 26.72 3.75
CA PRO A 332 -3.29 26.67 3.57
C PRO A 332 -4.05 26.01 4.74
N LEU A 333 -3.38 25.25 5.59
CA LEU A 333 -3.97 24.64 6.79
C LEU A 333 -4.07 25.60 7.98
N GLY A 334 -3.46 26.79 7.89
CA GLY A 334 -3.45 27.77 8.97
C GLY A 334 -2.82 27.28 10.27
N GLY A 335 -3.31 27.78 11.39
CA GLY A 335 -2.76 27.48 12.72
C GLY A 335 -2.87 26.02 13.20
N LYS A 336 -3.52 25.13 12.45
CA LYS A 336 -3.58 23.71 12.80
C LYS A 336 -2.35 22.92 12.37
N ALA A 337 -1.50 23.46 11.47
CA ALA A 337 -0.28 22.82 11.02
C ALA A 337 0.96 23.40 11.69
N SER A 338 1.90 22.54 12.02
CA SER A 338 3.24 22.89 12.51
C SER A 338 4.31 22.00 11.87
N THR A 339 5.49 22.58 11.66
CA THR A 339 6.65 21.84 11.15
C THR A 339 7.69 21.75 12.25
N PHE A 340 8.39 20.63 12.28
CA PHE A 340 9.39 20.33 13.28
C PHE A 340 10.66 19.77 12.60
N SER A 341 11.82 20.25 13.02
CA SER A 341 13.13 19.78 12.57
C SER A 341 14.05 19.66 13.78
N GLY A 342 14.18 18.47 14.33
CA GLY A 342 14.94 18.23 15.55
C GLY A 342 14.93 16.76 15.91
N GLU A 343 15.17 16.47 17.18
CA GLU A 343 15.12 15.11 17.68
C GLU A 343 13.67 14.58 17.69
N ILE A 344 13.50 13.35 17.22
CA ILE A 344 12.17 12.71 17.11
C ILE A 344 11.48 12.64 18.47
N ASP A 345 12.23 12.48 19.54
CA ASP A 345 11.68 12.44 20.90
C ASP A 345 11.03 13.76 21.31
N ALA A 346 11.65 14.89 20.93
CA ALA A 346 11.05 16.21 21.18
C ALA A 346 9.76 16.44 20.37
N LEU A 347 9.67 15.89 19.14
CA LEU A 347 8.42 15.86 18.38
C LEU A 347 7.36 15.01 19.11
N ALA A 348 7.75 13.83 19.61
CA ALA A 348 6.84 12.95 20.35
C ALA A 348 6.28 13.64 21.61
N GLN A 349 7.14 14.34 22.36
CA GLN A 349 6.75 15.13 23.52
C GLN A 349 5.79 16.26 23.15
N LEU A 350 6.05 16.99 22.05
CA LEU A 350 5.18 18.06 21.55
C LEU A 350 3.78 17.51 21.21
N VAL A 351 3.70 16.39 20.48
CA VAL A 351 2.44 15.74 20.12
C VAL A 351 1.68 15.29 21.38
N ALA A 352 2.38 14.63 22.32
CA ALA A 352 1.78 14.17 23.58
C ALA A 352 1.28 15.32 24.48
N SER A 353 1.89 16.51 24.39
CA SER A 353 1.47 17.70 25.12
C SER A 353 0.23 18.38 24.51
N ASP A 354 0.04 18.30 23.18
CA ASP A 354 -1.18 18.82 22.48
C ASP A 354 -2.36 17.86 22.63
N ALA A 355 -2.10 16.56 22.75
CA ALA A 355 -3.13 15.53 22.79
C ALA A 355 -3.97 15.57 24.08
N LYS A 356 -5.28 15.31 23.93
CA LYS A 356 -6.29 15.28 24.99
C LYS A 356 -6.98 13.92 25.02
N PRO A 357 -7.57 13.51 26.17
CA PRO A 357 -8.40 12.32 26.22
C PRO A 357 -9.52 12.37 25.15
N GLY A 358 -9.67 11.27 24.40
CA GLY A 358 -10.58 11.16 23.26
C GLY A 358 -9.91 11.40 21.90
N ASP A 359 -8.70 11.97 21.86
CA ASP A 359 -7.97 12.19 20.61
C ASP A 359 -7.41 10.90 20.01
N THR A 360 -7.22 10.92 18.70
CA THR A 360 -6.50 9.89 17.97
C THR A 360 -5.27 10.50 17.28
N VAL A 361 -4.08 10.00 17.62
CA VAL A 361 -2.82 10.34 16.97
C VAL A 361 -2.57 9.36 15.85
N LEU A 362 -2.47 9.86 14.60
CA LEU A 362 -2.19 9.09 13.40
C LEU A 362 -0.77 9.38 12.92
N CYS A 363 0.13 8.43 13.13
CA CYS A 363 1.53 8.50 12.65
C CYS A 363 1.63 7.88 11.26
N MET A 364 2.15 8.63 10.27
CA MET A 364 2.21 8.22 8.87
C MET A 364 3.65 8.30 8.32
N SER A 365 4.17 7.16 7.88
CA SER A 365 5.50 7.06 7.25
C SER A 365 5.70 5.73 6.53
N ASN A 366 6.43 5.76 5.41
CA ASN A 366 6.91 4.52 4.75
C ASN A 366 8.24 3.97 5.35
N GLY A 367 8.70 4.53 6.46
CA GLY A 367 9.87 4.06 7.21
C GLY A 367 9.56 3.78 8.67
N SER A 368 10.59 3.61 9.49
CA SER A 368 10.44 3.36 10.93
C SER A 368 9.97 4.59 11.72
N PHE A 369 10.07 5.77 11.15
CA PHE A 369 9.80 7.07 11.78
C PHE A 369 10.41 7.19 13.19
N GLY A 370 11.61 6.62 13.37
CA GLY A 370 12.33 6.64 14.65
C GLY A 370 11.56 6.04 15.84
N GLY A 371 10.56 5.19 15.60
CA GLY A 371 9.71 4.62 16.65
C GLY A 371 8.75 5.62 17.29
N ILE A 372 8.33 6.64 16.55
CA ILE A 372 7.51 7.77 17.05
C ILE A 372 6.28 7.34 17.83
N CYS A 373 5.56 6.28 17.40
CA CYS A 373 4.36 5.81 18.11
C CYS A 373 4.66 5.37 19.55
N GLY A 374 5.73 4.59 19.74
CA GLY A 374 6.16 4.16 21.08
C GLY A 374 6.56 5.33 21.97
N ARG A 375 7.33 6.28 21.43
CA ARG A 375 7.73 7.50 22.14
C ARG A 375 6.53 8.37 22.56
N ILE A 376 5.55 8.54 21.67
CA ILE A 376 4.31 9.27 22.00
C ILE A 376 3.57 8.58 23.16
N LEU A 377 3.45 7.24 23.12
CA LEU A 377 2.80 6.48 24.19
C LEU A 377 3.53 6.64 25.54
N GLU A 378 4.86 6.65 25.54
CA GLU A 378 5.68 6.90 26.75
C GLU A 378 5.45 8.31 27.31
N HIS A 379 5.52 9.35 26.47
CA HIS A 379 5.26 10.72 26.91
C HIS A 379 3.81 10.93 27.40
N LEU A 380 2.83 10.30 26.76
CA LEU A 380 1.44 10.31 27.24
C LEU A 380 1.32 9.69 28.64
N LYS A 381 2.05 8.59 28.91
CA LYS A 381 2.06 7.96 30.23
C LYS A 381 2.61 8.91 31.30
N ILE A 382 3.78 9.50 31.05
CA ILE A 382 4.42 10.46 31.97
C ILE A 382 3.51 11.66 32.28
N ASN A 383 2.87 12.23 31.24
CA ASN A 383 1.96 13.37 31.40
C ASN A 383 0.72 13.02 32.21
N GLY A 384 0.30 11.77 32.29
CA GLY A 384 -0.82 11.29 33.09
C GLY A 384 -0.47 11.03 34.54
N GLU A 385 0.77 10.63 34.82
CA GLU A 385 1.27 10.44 36.20
C GLU A 385 1.59 11.77 36.88
N ALA A 386 1.74 12.86 36.11
CA ALA A 386 2.03 14.20 36.59
C ALA A 386 0.76 15.05 36.88
N ARG A 387 -0.42 14.54 36.55
CA ARG A 387 -1.74 15.16 36.80
C ARG A 387 -2.43 14.48 37.97
#